data_698b0638ed47774644632e584743304c
#
_entry.id   698b0638ed47774644632e584743304c
#
_cell.length_a   1.000
_cell.length_b   1.000
_cell.length_c   1.000
_cell.angle_alpha   90.00
_cell.angle_beta   90.00
_cell.angle_gamma   90.00
#
_symmetry.space_group_name_H-M   'P 1'
#
loop_
_entity.id
_entity.type
_entity.pdbx_description
1 polymer ?
#
loop_
_entity_poly.entity_id
_entity_poly.type
_entity_poly.pdbx_seq_one_letter_code
_entity_poly.pdbx_strand_id
1 'polypeptide(L)'
;MKFYLVFIYYTLLLLSVSPSLQAQTRRALVIGIGQQEDKAWGKINGDKDVAYVAEMLKGAMYKEENITRLVNRQATKVGIIGAFKRMVASCRQGDMVYIHYSGHGQQMTDVHNDERDGLDECWIPYDACRKVSATYHGEKHLTDDELNVYLNAIRNKIGAKGKLLVVIDACHSGDGTRGEDDEIARGVEDTLVVDSQNARGLYETFEAIKSFFMGDNGKENVVNTKAKPRAERWITISACRSDQVNIEMKSPAVGKLTYALWKELKNSDKVNN
;
A
#
# COMPACT_ATOMS: atom_id res chain seq x y z
N MET A 1 22.12 -52.71 -27.78
CA MET A 1 20.73 -52.26 -27.51
C MET A 1 20.50 -51.72 -26.08
N LYS A 2 21.04 -52.36 -25.03
CA LYS A 2 20.85 -51.87 -23.63
C LYS A 2 21.48 -50.49 -23.34
N PHE A 3 22.59 -50.10 -23.96
CA PHE A 3 23.27 -48.83 -23.74
C PHE A 3 22.49 -47.61 -24.33
N TYR A 4 21.80 -47.78 -25.43
CA TYR A 4 21.00 -46.72 -26.06
C TYR A 4 19.73 -46.40 -25.23
N LEU A 5 19.12 -47.39 -24.62
CA LEU A 5 17.94 -47.20 -23.75
C LEU A 5 18.27 -46.42 -22.49
N VAL A 6 19.44 -46.66 -21.88
CA VAL A 6 19.88 -45.91 -20.68
C VAL A 6 20.22 -44.48 -21.02
N PHE A 7 20.81 -44.21 -22.18
CA PHE A 7 21.12 -42.84 -22.62
C PHE A 7 19.84 -42.02 -22.92
N ILE A 8 18.85 -42.64 -23.54
CA ILE A 8 17.53 -42.02 -23.81
C ILE A 8 16.79 -41.73 -22.48
N TYR A 9 16.88 -42.61 -21.49
CA TYR A 9 16.27 -42.42 -20.18
C TYR A 9 16.93 -41.22 -19.42
N TYR A 10 18.26 -41.11 -19.46
CA TYR A 10 18.98 -40.00 -18.85
C TYR A 10 18.73 -38.67 -19.58
N THR A 11 18.63 -38.67 -20.89
CA THR A 11 18.27 -37.44 -21.64
C THR A 11 16.84 -37.00 -21.43
N LEU A 12 15.87 -37.94 -21.28
CA LEU A 12 14.50 -37.64 -20.90
C LEU A 12 14.38 -37.15 -19.45
N LEU A 13 15.20 -37.67 -18.53
CA LEU A 13 15.23 -37.21 -17.14
C LEU A 13 15.82 -35.78 -17.01
N LEU A 14 16.83 -35.44 -17.83
CA LEU A 14 17.41 -34.09 -17.86
C LEU A 14 16.48 -33.04 -18.51
N LEU A 15 15.59 -33.43 -19.41
CA LEU A 15 14.57 -32.56 -20.01
C LEU A 15 13.41 -32.27 -19.06
N SER A 16 13.17 -33.11 -18.04
CA SER A 16 12.10 -32.91 -17.05
C SER A 16 12.48 -31.96 -15.92
N VAL A 17 13.74 -31.55 -15.80
CA VAL A 17 14.25 -30.57 -14.81
C VAL A 17 14.60 -29.25 -15.48
N SER A 18 13.84 -28.83 -16.47
CA SER A 18 13.90 -27.42 -16.90
C SER A 18 13.33 -26.60 -15.76
N PRO A 19 14.09 -25.71 -15.08
CA PRO A 19 13.49 -24.75 -14.19
C PRO A 19 12.50 -23.97 -15.05
N SER A 20 11.22 -24.12 -14.77
CA SER A 20 10.21 -23.32 -15.44
C SER A 20 10.63 -21.87 -15.23
N LEU A 21 11.03 -21.18 -16.28
CA LEU A 21 11.29 -19.75 -16.26
C LEU A 21 9.94 -19.11 -15.99
N GLN A 22 9.61 -19.03 -14.69
CA GLN A 22 8.33 -18.48 -14.25
C GLN A 22 8.32 -17.03 -14.67
N ALA A 23 7.52 -16.73 -15.69
CA ALA A 23 7.41 -15.37 -16.20
C ALA A 23 7.04 -14.42 -15.05
N GLN A 24 7.81 -13.37 -14.87
CA GLN A 24 7.56 -12.33 -13.90
C GLN A 24 6.16 -11.75 -14.09
N THR A 25 5.29 -11.92 -13.11
CA THR A 25 3.93 -11.36 -13.14
C THR A 25 3.93 -9.96 -12.55
N ARG A 26 3.22 -9.05 -13.21
CA ARG A 26 2.95 -7.70 -12.70
C ARG A 26 1.59 -7.69 -12.04
N ARG A 27 1.54 -7.29 -10.76
CA ARG A 27 0.32 -7.24 -9.95
C ARG A 27 0.15 -5.86 -9.37
N ALA A 28 -1.08 -5.39 -9.27
CA ALA A 28 -1.37 -4.09 -8.68
C ALA A 28 -2.56 -4.12 -7.73
N LEU A 29 -2.47 -3.30 -6.67
CA LEU A 29 -3.58 -2.92 -5.81
C LEU A 29 -3.69 -1.40 -5.88
N VAL A 30 -4.84 -0.92 -6.36
CA VAL A 30 -5.13 0.51 -6.52
C VAL A 30 -6.31 0.86 -5.63
N ILE A 31 -6.09 1.75 -4.68
CA ILE A 31 -7.08 2.21 -3.71
C ILE A 31 -7.32 3.68 -3.95
N GLY A 32 -8.56 4.06 -4.23
CA GLY A 32 -8.94 5.46 -4.46
C GLY A 32 -10.21 5.83 -3.71
N ILE A 33 -10.11 6.79 -2.80
CA ILE A 33 -11.21 7.22 -1.94
C ILE A 33 -11.43 8.72 -2.12
N GLY A 34 -12.56 9.08 -2.74
CA GLY A 34 -12.97 10.47 -2.94
C GLY A 34 -13.93 10.98 -1.87
N GLN A 35 -14.57 10.06 -1.16
CA GLN A 35 -15.46 10.39 -0.04
C GLN A 35 -15.54 9.24 0.94
N GLN A 36 -15.54 9.56 2.20
CA GLN A 36 -15.76 8.61 3.31
C GLN A 36 -17.25 8.50 3.66
N GLU A 37 -17.58 7.49 4.46
CA GLU A 37 -18.91 7.32 5.05
C GLU A 37 -19.22 8.46 6.03
N ASP A 38 -18.26 8.77 6.90
CA ASP A 38 -18.31 9.93 7.78
C ASP A 38 -18.16 11.24 6.99
N LYS A 39 -19.20 12.08 7.04
CA LYS A 39 -19.25 13.37 6.31
C LYS A 39 -18.39 14.46 6.92
N ALA A 40 -17.81 14.23 8.09
CA ALA A 40 -16.81 15.13 8.67
C ALA A 40 -15.50 15.16 7.84
N TRP A 41 -15.26 14.15 7.01
CA TRP A 41 -14.22 14.17 5.99
C TRP A 41 -14.64 15.03 4.80
N GLY A 42 -13.77 15.93 4.37
CA GLY A 42 -13.94 16.67 3.12
C GLY A 42 -13.94 15.76 1.91
N LYS A 43 -14.67 16.13 0.85
CA LYS A 43 -14.59 15.44 -0.43
C LYS A 43 -13.28 15.77 -1.13
N ILE A 44 -12.65 14.75 -1.68
CA ILE A 44 -11.44 14.84 -2.51
C ILE A 44 -11.66 14.05 -3.81
N ASN A 45 -10.64 13.98 -4.67
CA ASN A 45 -10.74 13.29 -5.97
C ASN A 45 -9.94 11.98 -6.02
N GLY A 46 -9.66 11.35 -4.89
CA GLY A 46 -8.89 10.11 -4.85
C GLY A 46 -9.52 8.94 -5.63
N ASP A 47 -10.84 8.90 -5.73
CA ASP A 47 -11.55 7.94 -6.55
C ASP A 47 -11.33 8.15 -8.06
N LYS A 48 -11.13 9.38 -8.52
CA LYS A 48 -10.84 9.71 -9.92
C LYS A 48 -9.42 9.32 -10.31
N ASP A 49 -8.48 9.33 -9.37
CA ASP A 49 -7.09 8.95 -9.60
C ASP A 49 -6.96 7.51 -10.10
N VAL A 50 -7.88 6.64 -9.70
CA VAL A 50 -7.91 5.23 -10.12
C VAL A 50 -7.89 5.06 -11.64
N ALA A 51 -8.56 5.95 -12.37
CA ALA A 51 -8.57 5.89 -13.83
C ALA A 51 -7.20 6.22 -14.44
N TYR A 52 -6.52 7.24 -13.91
CA TYR A 52 -5.16 7.61 -14.33
C TYR A 52 -4.16 6.52 -14.03
N VAL A 53 -4.24 5.93 -12.83
CA VAL A 53 -3.38 4.81 -12.43
C VAL A 53 -3.64 3.59 -13.29
N ALA A 54 -4.90 3.27 -13.62
CA ALA A 54 -5.24 2.14 -14.47
C ALA A 54 -4.68 2.30 -15.90
N GLU A 55 -4.76 3.50 -16.49
CA GLU A 55 -4.16 3.81 -17.80
C GLU A 55 -2.63 3.63 -17.73
N MET A 56 -2.00 4.19 -16.71
CA MET A 56 -0.56 4.06 -16.47
C MET A 56 -0.11 2.60 -16.35
N LEU A 57 -0.82 1.80 -15.56
CA LEU A 57 -0.50 0.38 -15.37
C LEU A 57 -0.68 -0.42 -16.66
N LYS A 58 -1.69 -0.09 -17.46
CA LYS A 58 -1.89 -0.71 -18.78
C LYS A 58 -0.71 -0.41 -19.72
N GLY A 59 -0.25 0.84 -19.79
CA GLY A 59 0.96 1.23 -20.52
C GLY A 59 2.20 0.47 -20.01
N ALA A 60 2.32 0.29 -18.71
CA ALA A 60 3.38 -0.50 -18.08
C ALA A 60 3.15 -2.03 -18.17
N MET A 61 2.29 -2.50 -19.06
CA MET A 61 2.01 -3.93 -19.35
C MET A 61 1.50 -4.75 -18.15
N TYR A 62 0.79 -4.14 -17.20
CA TYR A 62 0.00 -4.87 -16.22
C TYR A 62 -1.26 -5.42 -16.89
N LYS A 63 -1.52 -6.71 -16.71
CA LYS A 63 -2.74 -7.32 -17.22
C LYS A 63 -3.93 -6.98 -16.32
N GLU A 64 -5.08 -6.74 -16.91
CA GLU A 64 -6.31 -6.32 -16.21
C GLU A 64 -6.69 -7.29 -15.08
N GLU A 65 -6.56 -8.58 -15.31
CA GLU A 65 -6.85 -9.62 -14.32
C GLU A 65 -5.93 -9.59 -13.08
N ASN A 66 -4.79 -8.90 -13.17
CA ASN A 66 -3.83 -8.74 -12.09
C ASN A 66 -3.92 -7.37 -11.39
N ILE A 67 -4.92 -6.57 -11.74
CA ILE A 67 -5.14 -5.24 -11.13
C ILE A 67 -6.39 -5.31 -10.25
N THR A 68 -6.21 -5.22 -8.95
CA THR A 68 -7.31 -5.06 -7.98
C THR A 68 -7.55 -3.59 -7.74
N ARG A 69 -8.79 -3.15 -7.89
CA ARG A 69 -9.23 -1.77 -7.59
C ARG A 69 -10.20 -1.77 -6.44
N LEU A 70 -10.01 -0.85 -5.51
CA LEU A 70 -10.96 -0.55 -4.43
C LEU A 70 -11.30 0.92 -4.49
N VAL A 71 -12.56 1.24 -4.75
CA VAL A 71 -13.02 2.61 -4.92
C VAL A 71 -14.11 2.93 -3.90
N ASN A 72 -13.94 4.02 -3.17
CA ASN A 72 -14.90 4.52 -2.18
C ASN A 72 -15.41 3.38 -1.26
N ARG A 73 -16.68 3.01 -1.30
CA ARG A 73 -17.30 1.99 -0.44
C ARG A 73 -16.63 0.62 -0.45
N GLN A 74 -15.86 0.29 -1.48
CA GLN A 74 -15.09 -0.96 -1.52
C GLN A 74 -13.82 -0.88 -0.67
N ALA A 75 -13.33 0.33 -0.44
CA ALA A 75 -12.09 0.61 0.30
C ALA A 75 -12.34 0.80 1.81
N THR A 76 -13.20 -0.02 2.43
CA THR A 76 -13.27 -0.13 3.88
C THR A 76 -12.00 -0.75 4.44
N LYS A 77 -11.71 -0.58 5.74
CA LYS A 77 -10.53 -1.24 6.35
C LYS A 77 -10.51 -2.75 6.07
N VAL A 78 -11.63 -3.41 6.27
CA VAL A 78 -11.78 -4.85 5.98
C VAL A 78 -11.56 -5.16 4.49
N GLY A 79 -12.09 -4.32 3.60
CA GLY A 79 -11.90 -4.45 2.15
C GLY A 79 -10.44 -4.34 1.73
N ILE A 80 -9.72 -3.34 2.27
CA ILE A 80 -8.29 -3.11 2.02
C ILE A 80 -7.46 -4.27 2.55
N ILE A 81 -7.67 -4.69 3.80
CA ILE A 81 -6.98 -5.84 4.40
C ILE A 81 -7.24 -7.11 3.59
N GLY A 82 -8.49 -7.35 3.18
CA GLY A 82 -8.85 -8.48 2.32
C GLY A 82 -8.11 -8.46 0.98
N ALA A 83 -7.93 -7.29 0.38
CA ALA A 83 -7.16 -7.15 -0.87
C ALA A 83 -5.66 -7.42 -0.65
N PHE A 84 -5.06 -6.92 0.44
CA PHE A 84 -3.69 -7.27 0.80
C PHE A 84 -3.51 -8.78 1.03
N LYS A 85 -4.42 -9.43 1.75
CA LYS A 85 -4.39 -10.89 1.97
C LYS A 85 -4.42 -11.66 0.65
N ARG A 86 -5.31 -11.28 -0.28
CA ARG A 86 -5.36 -11.89 -1.62
C ARG A 86 -4.09 -11.62 -2.42
N MET A 87 -3.53 -10.42 -2.35
CA MET A 87 -2.27 -10.06 -3.00
C MET A 87 -1.13 -10.96 -2.49
N VAL A 88 -0.95 -11.08 -1.16
CA VAL A 88 0.05 -11.96 -0.54
C VAL A 88 -0.12 -13.41 -1.00
N ALA A 89 -1.36 -13.93 -1.04
CA ALA A 89 -1.65 -15.31 -1.47
C ALA A 89 -1.31 -15.53 -2.95
N SER A 90 -1.50 -14.52 -3.81
CA SER A 90 -1.27 -14.62 -5.25
C SER A 90 0.18 -14.39 -5.67
N CYS A 91 0.98 -13.69 -4.85
CA CYS A 91 2.37 -13.35 -5.14
C CYS A 91 3.27 -14.58 -5.22
N ARG A 92 4.23 -14.53 -6.14
CA ARG A 92 5.26 -15.54 -6.36
C ARG A 92 6.63 -14.90 -6.47
N GLN A 93 7.67 -15.71 -6.35
CA GLN A 93 9.06 -15.26 -6.49
C GLN A 93 9.29 -14.53 -7.82
N GLY A 94 9.89 -13.35 -7.74
CA GLY A 94 10.21 -12.53 -8.90
C GLY A 94 9.10 -11.59 -9.37
N ASP A 95 7.88 -11.68 -8.81
CA ASP A 95 6.77 -10.79 -9.19
C ASP A 95 7.10 -9.30 -8.96
N MET A 96 6.49 -8.45 -9.79
CA MET A 96 6.50 -7.01 -9.61
C MET A 96 5.15 -6.58 -9.03
N VAL A 97 5.19 -5.94 -7.86
CA VAL A 97 3.98 -5.48 -7.17
C VAL A 97 3.97 -3.96 -7.11
N TYR A 98 2.85 -3.38 -7.53
CA TYR A 98 2.54 -1.96 -7.44
C TYR A 98 1.35 -1.75 -6.51
N ILE A 99 1.51 -0.87 -5.54
CA ILE A 99 0.45 -0.48 -4.62
C ILE A 99 0.26 1.02 -4.74
N HIS A 100 -0.97 1.46 -4.91
CA HIS A 100 -1.31 2.88 -4.97
C HIS A 100 -2.44 3.16 -3.99
N TYR A 101 -2.22 4.15 -3.15
CA TYR A 101 -3.25 4.71 -2.29
C TYR A 101 -3.45 6.18 -2.62
N SER A 102 -4.68 6.55 -2.86
CA SER A 102 -5.12 7.92 -3.13
C SER A 102 -6.32 8.23 -2.25
N GLY A 103 -6.12 9.07 -1.24
CA GLY A 103 -7.14 9.31 -0.24
C GLY A 103 -6.69 10.33 0.81
N HIS A 104 -7.46 10.43 1.90
CA HIS A 104 -7.04 11.19 3.07
C HIS A 104 -5.98 10.44 3.88
N GLY A 105 -5.12 11.20 4.55
CA GLY A 105 -4.28 10.73 5.64
C GLY A 105 -4.56 11.50 6.92
N GLN A 106 -4.22 10.93 8.05
CA GLN A 106 -4.29 11.53 9.37
C GLN A 106 -3.24 10.90 10.28
N GLN A 107 -2.71 11.67 11.23
CA GLN A 107 -1.93 11.12 12.32
C GLN A 107 -2.83 10.62 13.45
N MET A 108 -2.43 9.56 14.13
CA MET A 108 -3.08 9.09 15.35
C MET A 108 -2.04 8.75 16.44
N THR A 109 -2.50 8.57 17.66
CA THR A 109 -1.64 8.14 18.75
C THR A 109 -0.91 6.84 18.39
N ASP A 110 0.42 6.86 18.49
CA ASP A 110 1.26 5.65 18.39
C ASP A 110 0.90 4.69 19.52
N VAL A 111 0.33 3.54 19.17
CA VAL A 111 -0.09 2.52 20.14
C VAL A 111 1.02 1.51 20.46
N HIS A 112 2.11 1.52 19.70
CA HIS A 112 3.24 0.61 19.82
C HIS A 112 4.42 1.23 20.56
N ASN A 113 4.44 2.56 20.69
CA ASN A 113 5.51 3.38 21.29
C ASN A 113 6.87 3.17 20.60
N ASP A 114 6.87 3.06 19.27
CA ASP A 114 8.07 2.90 18.47
C ASP A 114 8.40 4.14 17.63
N GLU A 115 7.47 5.10 17.51
CA GLU A 115 7.69 6.38 16.88
C GLU A 115 8.23 7.43 17.87
N ARG A 116 9.13 8.31 17.37
CA ARG A 116 9.81 9.32 18.20
C ARG A 116 8.91 10.47 18.62
N ASP A 117 7.94 10.81 17.82
CA ASP A 117 6.96 11.87 18.06
C ASP A 117 5.67 11.33 18.72
N GLY A 118 5.54 10.01 18.87
CA GLY A 118 4.41 9.34 19.47
C GLY A 118 3.18 9.29 18.57
N LEU A 119 3.35 9.38 17.22
CA LEU A 119 2.27 9.42 16.26
C LEU A 119 2.49 8.44 15.11
N ASP A 120 1.47 7.62 14.82
CA ASP A 120 1.37 6.79 13.62
C ASP A 120 0.78 7.58 12.45
N GLU A 121 1.30 7.39 11.24
CA GLU A 121 0.66 7.84 10.00
C GLU A 121 -0.37 6.82 9.51
N CYS A 122 -1.59 7.31 9.20
CA CYS A 122 -2.69 6.44 8.81
C CYS A 122 -3.20 6.71 7.40
N TRP A 123 -3.46 5.65 6.63
CA TRP A 123 -4.42 5.72 5.54
C TRP A 123 -5.83 5.72 6.11
N ILE A 124 -6.73 6.49 5.50
CA ILE A 124 -8.10 6.65 5.97
C ILE A 124 -9.06 5.86 5.08
N PRO A 125 -9.46 4.64 5.50
CA PRO A 125 -10.46 3.84 4.81
C PRO A 125 -11.82 4.55 4.69
N TYR A 126 -12.66 4.06 3.78
CA TYR A 126 -13.99 4.60 3.55
C TYR A 126 -14.85 4.68 4.82
N ASP A 127 -14.75 3.68 5.70
CA ASP A 127 -15.54 3.51 6.92
C ASP A 127 -14.87 4.07 8.19
N ALA A 128 -13.75 4.79 8.07
CA ALA A 128 -13.07 5.44 9.19
C ALA A 128 -13.74 6.77 9.55
N CYS A 129 -13.99 7.01 10.85
CA CYS A 129 -14.47 8.29 11.34
C CYS A 129 -13.30 9.26 11.57
N ARG A 130 -13.56 10.56 11.36
CA ARG A 130 -12.53 11.61 11.51
C ARG A 130 -12.12 11.86 12.96
N LYS A 131 -13.00 11.62 13.92
CA LYS A 131 -12.79 11.91 15.34
C LYS A 131 -13.15 10.72 16.21
N VAL A 132 -12.52 10.62 17.35
CA VAL A 132 -12.92 9.70 18.44
C VAL A 132 -14.33 10.03 18.90
N SER A 133 -15.10 9.02 19.22
CA SER A 133 -16.45 9.10 19.79
C SER A 133 -16.65 8.00 20.84
N ALA A 134 -17.83 7.94 21.46
CA ALA A 134 -18.16 6.86 22.40
C ALA A 134 -18.11 5.45 21.78
N THR A 135 -18.17 5.34 20.47
CA THR A 135 -18.22 4.05 19.73
C THR A 135 -17.13 3.91 18.67
N TYR A 136 -16.20 4.84 18.60
CA TYR A 136 -15.10 4.82 17.62
C TYR A 136 -13.81 5.37 18.25
N HIS A 137 -12.75 4.60 18.21
CA HIS A 137 -11.48 4.93 18.84
C HIS A 137 -10.27 4.76 17.90
N GLY A 138 -10.51 4.79 16.57
CA GLY A 138 -9.45 4.65 15.56
C GLY A 138 -9.31 3.25 14.99
N GLU A 139 -10.15 2.30 15.39
CA GLU A 139 -10.07 0.89 14.97
C GLU A 139 -10.17 0.68 13.46
N LYS A 140 -10.70 1.67 12.73
CA LYS A 140 -10.78 1.62 11.26
C LYS A 140 -9.71 2.46 10.55
N HIS A 141 -8.85 3.17 11.27
CA HIS A 141 -7.63 3.75 10.70
C HIS A 141 -6.67 2.60 10.34
N LEU A 142 -5.95 2.75 9.26
CA LEU A 142 -4.97 1.76 8.82
C LEU A 142 -3.58 2.38 9.00
N THR A 143 -2.92 2.03 10.10
CA THR A 143 -1.62 2.59 10.48
C THR A 143 -0.52 2.09 9.55
N ASP A 144 0.57 2.83 9.46
CA ASP A 144 1.77 2.43 8.72
C ASP A 144 2.37 1.13 9.27
N ASP A 145 2.27 0.88 10.57
CA ASP A 145 2.65 -0.39 11.19
C ASP A 145 1.82 -1.58 10.65
N GLU A 146 0.49 -1.44 10.60
CA GLU A 146 -0.37 -2.46 9.99
C GLU A 146 -0.02 -2.66 8.52
N LEU A 147 0.23 -1.57 7.77
CA LEU A 147 0.66 -1.62 6.37
C LEU A 147 2.00 -2.35 6.22
N ASN A 148 2.95 -2.07 7.11
CA ASN A 148 4.27 -2.71 7.13
C ASN A 148 4.18 -4.24 7.28
N VAL A 149 3.21 -4.77 8.03
CA VAL A 149 2.97 -6.23 8.12
C VAL A 149 2.65 -6.81 6.74
N TYR A 150 1.73 -6.19 5.99
CA TYR A 150 1.32 -6.67 4.67
C TYR A 150 2.42 -6.48 3.62
N LEU A 151 3.11 -5.34 3.64
CA LEU A 151 4.21 -5.04 2.72
C LEU A 151 5.38 -6.02 2.91
N ASN A 152 5.72 -6.33 4.17
CA ASN A 152 6.71 -7.36 4.50
C ASN A 152 6.27 -8.74 4.02
N ALA A 153 5.00 -9.12 4.20
CA ALA A 153 4.48 -10.40 3.72
C ALA A 153 4.57 -10.51 2.19
N ILE A 154 4.21 -9.44 1.45
CA ILE A 154 4.39 -9.38 -0.01
C ILE A 154 5.87 -9.51 -0.36
N ARG A 155 6.74 -8.72 0.30
CA ARG A 155 8.18 -8.72 0.04
C ARG A 155 8.81 -10.10 0.22
N ASN A 156 8.41 -10.81 1.26
CA ASN A 156 8.86 -12.17 1.52
C ASN A 156 8.41 -13.14 0.42
N LYS A 157 7.19 -13.00 -0.08
CA LYS A 157 6.66 -13.83 -1.18
C LYS A 157 7.38 -13.61 -2.51
N ILE A 158 7.62 -12.34 -2.87
CA ILE A 158 8.27 -12.02 -4.15
C ILE A 158 9.79 -12.23 -4.13
N GLY A 159 10.40 -12.29 -2.94
CA GLY A 159 11.83 -12.58 -2.77
C GLY A 159 12.77 -11.53 -3.37
N ALA A 160 14.07 -11.78 -3.34
CA ALA A 160 15.11 -10.80 -3.72
C ALA A 160 15.00 -10.29 -5.17
N LYS A 161 14.49 -11.11 -6.09
CA LYS A 161 14.34 -10.75 -7.50
C LYS A 161 13.05 -9.97 -7.79
N GLY A 162 12.07 -10.01 -6.88
CA GLY A 162 10.82 -9.27 -7.01
C GLY A 162 11.02 -7.78 -6.74
N LYS A 163 10.07 -6.97 -7.21
CA LYS A 163 10.04 -5.52 -6.98
C LYS A 163 8.71 -5.14 -6.34
N LEU A 164 8.77 -4.28 -5.33
CA LEU A 164 7.60 -3.71 -4.67
C LEU A 164 7.73 -2.18 -4.69
N LEU A 165 6.74 -1.53 -5.30
CA LEU A 165 6.60 -0.08 -5.34
C LEU A 165 5.29 0.32 -4.68
N VAL A 166 5.37 1.23 -3.72
CA VAL A 166 4.22 1.81 -3.02
C VAL A 166 4.15 3.28 -3.37
N VAL A 167 3.00 3.75 -3.82
CA VAL A 167 2.74 5.16 -4.12
C VAL A 167 1.62 5.64 -3.22
N ILE A 168 1.87 6.76 -2.52
CA ILE A 168 0.95 7.34 -1.54
C ILE A 168 0.63 8.77 -1.94
N ASP A 169 -0.54 8.98 -2.53
CA ASP A 169 -1.07 10.29 -2.87
C ASP A 169 -2.06 10.74 -1.78
N ALA A 170 -1.53 10.95 -0.60
CA ALA A 170 -2.20 11.39 0.62
C ALA A 170 -1.26 12.28 1.43
N CYS A 171 -1.78 12.92 2.45
CA CYS A 171 -1.03 13.72 3.42
C CYS A 171 -1.50 13.37 4.83
N HIS A 172 -0.58 13.24 5.78
CA HIS A 172 -0.90 12.94 7.17
C HIS A 172 -0.99 14.20 8.04
N SER A 173 -0.50 15.32 7.52
CA SER A 173 -0.65 16.64 8.11
C SER A 173 -1.24 17.61 7.08
N GLY A 174 -2.02 18.56 7.51
CA GLY A 174 -2.49 19.58 6.59
C GLY A 174 -3.68 20.35 7.14
N ASP A 175 -3.46 21.64 7.37
CA ASP A 175 -4.54 22.59 7.49
C ASP A 175 -5.18 22.75 6.11
N GLY A 176 -6.41 22.29 5.95
CA GLY A 176 -7.22 22.55 4.76
C GLY A 176 -7.46 24.05 4.50
N THR A 177 -6.89 24.92 5.35
CA THR A 177 -7.02 26.37 5.30
C THR A 177 -5.76 27.09 4.79
N ARG A 178 -4.64 26.38 4.51
CA ARG A 178 -3.37 26.98 4.07
C ARG A 178 -3.18 27.07 2.55
N GLY A 179 -4.19 26.75 1.77
CA GLY A 179 -4.22 27.04 0.33
C GLY A 179 -4.90 28.37 0.03
N GLU A 180 -4.60 28.97 -1.13
CA GLU A 180 -5.44 30.02 -1.70
C GLU A 180 -6.88 29.51 -1.78
N ASP A 181 -7.88 30.36 -1.59
CA ASP A 181 -9.33 30.13 -1.30
C ASP A 181 -10.10 28.98 -1.99
N ASP A 182 -9.46 28.03 -2.65
CA ASP A 182 -10.09 26.90 -3.35
C ASP A 182 -9.22 25.63 -3.43
N GLU A 183 -8.13 25.50 -2.67
CA GLU A 183 -7.28 24.30 -2.71
C GLU A 183 -7.87 23.20 -1.82
N ILE A 184 -7.90 21.96 -2.34
CA ILE A 184 -8.40 20.80 -1.64
C ILE A 184 -7.21 20.00 -1.11
N ALA A 185 -7.07 19.92 0.21
CA ALA A 185 -6.03 19.15 0.89
C ALA A 185 -6.44 17.68 1.07
N ARG A 186 -5.45 16.78 0.97
CA ARG A 186 -5.61 15.32 1.17
C ARG A 186 -5.19 14.86 2.56
N GLY A 187 -5.25 15.71 3.55
CA GLY A 187 -4.91 15.43 4.93
C GLY A 187 -5.66 16.35 5.88
N VAL A 188 -5.51 16.10 7.16
CA VAL A 188 -6.06 16.94 8.24
C VAL A 188 -5.00 17.18 9.31
N GLU A 189 -5.05 18.34 9.96
CA GLU A 189 -4.15 18.67 11.09
C GLU A 189 -4.54 17.96 12.38
N ASP A 190 -5.82 17.61 12.51
CA ASP A 190 -6.34 17.00 13.72
C ASP A 190 -5.72 15.59 13.90
N THR A 191 -4.90 15.41 14.91
CA THR A 191 -4.44 14.08 15.34
C THR A 191 -5.59 13.33 16.00
N LEU A 192 -5.76 12.06 15.65
CA LEU A 192 -6.71 11.17 16.33
C LEU A 192 -6.08 10.72 17.66
N VAL A 193 -6.41 11.41 18.75
CA VAL A 193 -5.90 11.06 20.08
C VAL A 193 -6.71 9.92 20.67
N VAL A 194 -6.06 8.78 20.92
CA VAL A 194 -6.66 7.58 21.50
C VAL A 194 -6.20 7.46 22.96
N ASP A 195 -7.14 7.26 23.87
CA ASP A 195 -6.81 7.04 25.29
C ASP A 195 -6.13 5.67 25.51
N SER A 196 -5.42 5.53 26.63
CA SER A 196 -4.58 4.36 26.91
C SER A 196 -5.34 3.03 26.99
N GLN A 197 -6.63 3.05 27.36
CA GLN A 197 -7.43 1.84 27.45
C GLN A 197 -7.79 1.34 26.04
N ASN A 198 -8.21 2.25 25.15
CA ASN A 198 -8.54 1.93 23.77
C ASN A 198 -7.30 1.64 22.92
N ALA A 199 -6.19 2.35 23.18
CA ALA A 199 -4.89 2.07 22.56
C ALA A 199 -4.45 0.62 22.81
N ARG A 200 -4.64 0.10 24.03
CA ARG A 200 -4.35 -1.31 24.33
C ARG A 200 -5.15 -2.29 23.48
N GLY A 201 -6.45 -2.03 23.27
CA GLY A 201 -7.29 -2.88 22.41
C GLY A 201 -6.85 -2.87 20.95
N LEU A 202 -6.42 -1.71 20.43
CA LEU A 202 -5.84 -1.59 19.09
C LEU A 202 -4.52 -2.37 18.99
N TYR A 203 -3.64 -2.25 19.97
CA TYR A 203 -2.39 -3.01 20.04
C TYR A 203 -2.62 -4.53 20.02
N GLU A 204 -3.55 -5.04 20.83
CA GLU A 204 -3.86 -6.47 20.86
C GLU A 204 -4.38 -6.97 19.51
N THR A 205 -5.18 -6.15 18.80
CA THR A 205 -5.67 -6.45 17.45
C THR A 205 -4.53 -6.50 16.44
N PHE A 206 -3.60 -5.55 16.50
CA PHE A 206 -2.41 -5.52 15.64
C PHE A 206 -1.52 -6.75 15.86
N GLU A 207 -1.21 -7.11 17.11
CA GLU A 207 -0.39 -8.28 17.41
C GLU A 207 -1.02 -9.58 16.89
N ALA A 208 -2.36 -9.69 16.92
CA ALA A 208 -3.07 -10.82 16.33
C ALA A 208 -2.90 -10.87 14.79
N ILE A 209 -2.98 -9.72 14.12
CA ILE A 209 -2.74 -9.61 12.67
C ILE A 209 -1.30 -9.99 12.34
N LYS A 210 -0.35 -9.43 13.08
CA LYS A 210 1.08 -9.69 12.91
C LYS A 210 1.43 -11.16 13.10
N SER A 211 0.92 -11.80 14.16
CA SER A 211 1.10 -13.23 14.42
C SER A 211 0.55 -14.10 13.28
N PHE A 212 -0.61 -13.76 12.74
CA PHE A 212 -1.19 -14.49 11.61
C PHE A 212 -0.31 -14.48 10.36
N PHE A 213 0.35 -13.35 10.05
CA PHE A 213 1.18 -13.23 8.84
C PHE A 213 2.62 -13.68 9.01
N MET A 214 3.18 -13.52 10.21
CA MET A 214 4.59 -13.78 10.50
C MET A 214 4.83 -15.11 11.22
N GLY A 215 3.77 -15.76 11.72
CA GLY A 215 3.86 -16.96 12.56
C GLY A 215 4.46 -16.65 13.94
N ASP A 216 4.46 -17.65 14.84
CA ASP A 216 5.03 -17.52 16.20
C ASP A 216 6.53 -17.16 16.22
N ASN A 217 7.23 -17.35 15.09
CA ASN A 217 8.64 -16.97 14.92
C ASN A 217 8.83 -15.44 14.74
N GLY A 218 7.76 -14.65 14.68
CA GLY A 218 7.82 -13.20 14.58
C GLY A 218 8.49 -12.52 15.78
N LYS A 219 8.58 -13.20 16.94
CA LYS A 219 9.30 -12.70 18.13
C LYS A 219 10.82 -12.67 17.96
N GLU A 220 11.42 -13.47 17.08
CA GLU A 220 12.87 -13.49 16.87
C GLU A 220 13.37 -12.55 15.77
N ASN A 221 12.52 -12.11 14.84
CA ASN A 221 12.96 -11.27 13.72
C ASN A 221 12.75 -9.76 13.90
N VAL A 222 12.04 -9.33 14.96
CA VAL A 222 11.86 -7.91 15.31
C VAL A 222 13.01 -7.38 16.17
N VAL A 223 13.79 -8.26 16.80
CA VAL A 223 14.92 -7.88 17.66
C VAL A 223 16.19 -7.82 16.80
N ASN A 224 16.40 -6.82 16.02
CA ASN A 224 17.71 -6.20 15.77
C ASN A 224 17.61 -5.01 14.79
N THR A 225 16.93 -3.96 15.18
CA THR A 225 16.94 -2.70 14.45
C THR A 225 18.27 -1.93 14.59
N LYS A 226 19.29 -2.51 15.24
CA LYS A 226 20.61 -1.89 15.42
C LYS A 226 21.71 -2.38 14.48
N ALA A 227 21.46 -3.32 13.58
CA ALA A 227 22.54 -3.86 12.76
C ALA A 227 22.10 -4.34 11.39
N LYS A 228 22.11 -3.49 10.46
CA LYS A 228 22.43 -3.50 9.03
C LYS A 228 21.62 -2.40 8.33
N PRO A 229 22.22 -1.65 7.37
CA PRO A 229 21.40 -0.82 6.48
C PRO A 229 20.33 -1.77 5.90
N ARG A 230 19.05 -1.46 6.10
CA ARG A 230 17.94 -2.18 5.50
C ARG A 230 18.21 -2.19 4.00
N ALA A 231 18.60 -3.32 3.44
CA ALA A 231 18.51 -3.52 2.01
C ALA A 231 17.07 -3.13 1.67
N GLU A 232 16.89 -2.15 0.79
CA GLU A 232 15.62 -1.53 0.46
C GLU A 232 14.57 -2.61 0.23
N ARG A 233 13.66 -2.75 1.19
CA ARG A 233 12.64 -3.81 1.13
C ARG A 233 11.65 -3.51 0.02
N TRP A 234 11.36 -2.23 -0.17
CA TRP A 234 10.53 -1.68 -1.26
C TRP A 234 10.83 -0.19 -1.45
N ILE A 235 10.32 0.35 -2.55
CA ILE A 235 10.39 1.79 -2.84
C ILE A 235 9.05 2.40 -2.48
N THR A 236 9.04 3.47 -1.70
CA THR A 236 7.87 4.30 -1.44
C THR A 236 8.04 5.66 -2.10
N ILE A 237 7.01 6.10 -2.82
CA ILE A 237 6.89 7.45 -3.36
C ILE A 237 5.68 8.09 -2.69
N SER A 238 5.90 9.12 -1.89
CA SER A 238 4.87 9.88 -1.21
C SER A 238 4.71 11.27 -1.83
N ALA A 239 3.48 11.79 -1.86
CA ALA A 239 3.18 13.11 -2.43
C ALA A 239 3.81 14.25 -1.63
N CYS A 240 3.98 14.04 -0.33
CA CYS A 240 4.56 15.01 0.61
C CYS A 240 5.26 14.30 1.76
N ARG A 241 6.07 15.03 2.52
CA ARG A 241 6.56 14.59 3.83
C ARG A 241 5.46 14.77 4.88
N SER A 242 5.66 14.19 6.06
CA SER A 242 4.71 14.30 7.20
C SER A 242 4.43 15.74 7.63
N ASP A 243 5.39 16.65 7.40
CA ASP A 243 5.31 18.09 7.72
C ASP A 243 4.77 18.96 6.56
N GLN A 244 4.34 18.37 5.46
CA GLN A 244 3.90 19.08 4.26
C GLN A 244 2.46 18.77 3.92
N VAL A 245 1.79 19.70 3.24
CA VAL A 245 0.41 19.55 2.75
C VAL A 245 0.42 19.04 1.31
N ASN A 246 -0.32 17.98 1.04
CA ASN A 246 -0.63 17.55 -0.31
C ASN A 246 -1.98 18.11 -0.75
N ILE A 247 -1.98 18.82 -1.85
CA ILE A 247 -3.17 19.45 -2.44
C ILE A 247 -3.48 18.88 -3.81
N GLU A 248 -4.76 18.90 -4.18
CA GLU A 248 -5.22 18.40 -5.47
C GLU A 248 -5.05 19.43 -6.59
N MET A 249 -5.07 18.94 -7.83
CA MET A 249 -5.28 19.78 -9.01
C MET A 249 -6.77 20.05 -9.21
N LYS A 250 -7.12 21.27 -9.60
CA LYS A 250 -8.51 21.65 -9.93
C LYS A 250 -8.92 21.16 -11.33
N SER A 251 -8.00 21.26 -12.29
CA SER A 251 -8.25 20.88 -13.67
C SER A 251 -6.99 20.25 -14.30
N PRO A 252 -7.02 18.92 -14.58
CA PRO A 252 -8.09 17.99 -14.21
C PRO A 252 -8.17 17.78 -12.69
N ALA A 253 -9.35 17.39 -12.17
CA ALA A 253 -9.56 17.11 -10.75
C ALA A 253 -8.93 15.77 -10.38
N VAL A 254 -7.69 15.79 -9.90
CA VAL A 254 -6.82 14.62 -9.66
C VAL A 254 -5.72 14.97 -8.65
N GLY A 255 -5.16 13.99 -7.96
CA GLY A 255 -3.99 14.17 -7.10
C GLY A 255 -2.75 14.59 -7.88
N LYS A 256 -1.97 15.50 -7.32
CA LYS A 256 -0.78 16.04 -8.00
C LYS A 256 0.26 14.95 -8.30
N LEU A 257 0.53 14.06 -7.34
CA LEU A 257 1.49 12.97 -7.54
C LEU A 257 1.00 12.00 -8.61
N THR A 258 -0.27 11.58 -8.53
CA THR A 258 -0.88 10.67 -9.49
C THR A 258 -0.81 11.24 -10.91
N TYR A 259 -1.17 12.52 -11.08
CA TYR A 259 -1.11 13.19 -12.38
C TYR A 259 0.32 13.30 -12.92
N ALA A 260 1.27 13.65 -12.05
CA ALA A 260 2.69 13.75 -12.45
C ALA A 260 3.23 12.41 -12.96
N LEU A 261 2.98 11.32 -12.22
CA LEU A 261 3.41 9.97 -12.62
C LEU A 261 2.75 9.53 -13.92
N TRP A 262 1.45 9.76 -14.08
CA TRP A 262 0.73 9.45 -15.31
C TRP A 262 1.30 10.22 -16.51
N LYS A 263 1.55 11.51 -16.35
CA LYS A 263 2.07 12.39 -17.41
C LYS A 263 3.48 11.97 -17.84
N GLU A 264 4.35 11.67 -16.91
CA GLU A 264 5.73 11.26 -17.21
C GLU A 264 5.78 9.92 -17.94
N LEU A 265 5.00 8.93 -17.52
CA LEU A 265 4.95 7.64 -18.21
C LEU A 265 4.35 7.76 -19.61
N LYS A 266 3.31 8.59 -19.79
CA LYS A 266 2.73 8.83 -21.12
C LYS A 266 3.68 9.58 -22.06
N ASN A 267 4.58 10.40 -21.54
CA ASN A 267 5.59 11.09 -22.33
C ASN A 267 6.76 10.16 -22.68
N SER A 268 7.14 9.26 -21.78
CA SER A 268 8.22 8.29 -22.05
C SER A 268 7.87 7.33 -23.20
N ASP A 269 6.60 6.95 -23.34
CA ASP A 269 6.12 6.14 -24.47
C ASP A 269 6.26 6.85 -25.83
N LYS A 270 6.22 8.21 -25.84
CA LYS A 270 6.38 9.01 -27.07
C LYS A 270 7.84 9.19 -27.51
N VAL A 271 8.78 9.02 -26.57
CA VAL A 271 10.23 9.16 -26.87
C VAL A 271 10.82 7.85 -27.40
N ASN A 272 10.16 6.72 -27.14
CA ASN A 272 10.60 5.38 -27.55
C ASN A 272 9.91 4.87 -28.84
N ASN A 273 9.05 5.65 -29.46
CA ASN A 273 8.43 5.43 -30.77
C ASN A 273 8.93 6.47 -31.76
#